data_c52591ef63996f848c843b3a2e1b8a6e
#
_entry.id   c52591ef63996f848c843b3a2e1b8a6e
#
_cell.length_a   1.000
_cell.length_b   1.000
_cell.length_c   1.000
_cell.angle_alpha   90.00
_cell.angle_beta   90.00
_cell.angle_gamma   90.00
#
_symmetry.space_group_name_H-M   'P 1'
#
loop_
_entity.id
_entity.type
_entity.pdbx_description
1 polymer ?
#
loop_
_entity_poly.entity_id
_entity_poly.type
_entity_poly.pdbx_seq_one_letter_code
_entity_poly.pdbx_strand_id
1 'polypeptide(L)'
;MALCAAALLNAALWGVSAWWLAPDPEVGAARRALLLLSAVYVAGCAFRSVLPMIDVPRYCLHDTPVSRIFVGRSVATVAELAFVVQWALLMYEAGAIRAAGTLVAIIAVAEILSWLAVLTRNDLFHAAENALWMVAAAFAAAFLASRWSYQGALGQQVILAAIGCAAVYIGFMAAYVVPMYLRRWTPGGAYLSFGEGLRQVLDRCTVERGWTHWRQDAAWLTPYFTVAVWISIALAHVPSLRNK
;
A
#
# COMPACT_ATOMS: atom_id res chain seq x y z
N MET A 1 13.17 8.22 13.89
CA MET A 1 13.73 6.98 14.50
C MET A 1 12.73 5.82 14.52
N ALA A 2 11.47 5.99 14.93
CA ALA A 2 10.49 4.89 14.96
C ALA A 2 10.26 4.20 13.61
N LEU A 3 10.10 4.97 12.51
CA LEU A 3 9.93 4.40 11.17
C LEU A 3 11.17 3.60 10.69
N CYS A 4 12.38 4.05 11.02
CA CYS A 4 13.60 3.30 10.68
C CYS A 4 13.70 1.99 11.47
N ALA A 5 13.30 1.99 12.76
CA ALA A 5 13.21 0.76 13.54
C ALA A 5 12.16 -0.21 12.96
N ALA A 6 11.01 0.30 12.55
CA ALA A 6 9.99 -0.49 11.85
C ALA A 6 10.53 -1.08 10.54
N ALA A 7 11.28 -0.31 9.74
CA ALA A 7 11.89 -0.79 8.51
C ALA A 7 12.87 -1.95 8.76
N LEU A 8 13.71 -1.85 9.80
CA LEU A 8 14.63 -2.93 10.18
C LEU A 8 13.89 -4.18 10.65
N LEU A 9 12.84 -4.02 11.48
CA LEU A 9 12.00 -5.13 11.89
C LEU A 9 11.31 -5.80 10.70
N ASN A 10 10.76 -5.03 9.79
CA ASN A 10 10.12 -5.53 8.58
C ASN A 10 11.08 -6.33 7.69
N ALA A 11 12.31 -5.82 7.50
CA ALA A 11 13.34 -6.52 6.75
C ALA A 11 13.75 -7.84 7.42
N ALA A 12 13.87 -7.84 8.75
CA ALA A 12 14.16 -9.05 9.52
C ALA A 12 13.02 -10.07 9.42
N LEU A 13 11.76 -9.64 9.56
CA LEU A 13 10.59 -10.52 9.43
C LEU A 13 10.50 -11.13 8.02
N TRP A 14 10.76 -10.32 6.99
CA TRP A 14 10.82 -10.84 5.63
C TRP A 14 11.96 -11.84 5.46
N GLY A 15 13.14 -11.56 5.98
CA GLY A 15 14.29 -12.46 5.94
C GLY A 15 14.01 -13.81 6.62
N VAL A 16 13.38 -13.80 7.80
CA VAL A 16 12.93 -15.02 8.50
C VAL A 16 11.90 -15.77 7.66
N SER A 17 10.94 -15.08 7.07
CA SER A 17 9.93 -15.67 6.19
C SER A 17 10.56 -16.34 4.96
N ALA A 18 11.52 -15.66 4.33
CA ALA A 18 12.25 -16.19 3.18
C ALA A 18 13.08 -17.41 3.56
N TRP A 19 13.78 -17.37 4.69
CA TRP A 19 14.56 -18.50 5.19
C TRP A 19 13.68 -19.71 5.50
N TRP A 20 12.49 -19.49 6.07
CA TRP A 20 11.54 -20.57 6.39
C TRP A 20 11.00 -21.25 5.12
N LEU A 21 10.69 -20.48 4.07
CA LEU A 21 10.14 -21.01 2.82
C LEU A 21 11.20 -21.58 1.86
N ALA A 22 12.47 -21.20 2.00
CA ALA A 22 13.53 -21.58 1.08
C ALA A 22 13.82 -23.09 0.99
N PRO A 23 13.84 -23.86 2.10
CA PRO A 23 14.20 -25.28 2.07
C PRO A 23 13.07 -26.20 1.60
N ASP A 24 11.84 -25.72 1.46
CA ASP A 24 10.71 -26.53 1.09
C ASP A 24 10.59 -26.68 -0.44
N PRO A 25 10.93 -27.88 -1.01
CA PRO A 25 10.83 -28.12 -2.45
C PRO A 25 9.38 -28.10 -2.96
N GLU A 26 8.40 -28.29 -2.05
CA GLU A 26 6.96 -28.24 -2.38
C GLU A 26 6.42 -26.80 -2.45
N VAL A 27 7.22 -25.81 -2.06
CA VAL A 27 6.85 -24.40 -2.24
C VAL A 27 6.70 -24.09 -3.71
N GLY A 28 5.46 -24.05 -4.15
CA GLY A 28 5.09 -23.80 -5.54
C GLY A 28 5.56 -22.42 -6.05
N ALA A 29 5.65 -22.29 -7.38
CA ALA A 29 6.08 -21.04 -8.03
C ALA A 29 5.28 -19.80 -7.55
N ALA A 30 3.99 -19.97 -7.28
CA ALA A 30 3.15 -18.89 -6.79
C ALA A 30 3.56 -18.38 -5.39
N ARG A 31 3.96 -19.27 -4.47
CA ARG A 31 4.45 -18.85 -3.14
C ARG A 31 5.77 -18.09 -3.23
N ARG A 32 6.66 -18.54 -4.11
CA ARG A 32 7.89 -17.80 -4.42
C ARG A 32 7.61 -16.44 -5.03
N ALA A 33 6.64 -16.34 -5.93
CA ALA A 33 6.22 -15.06 -6.50
C ALA A 33 5.63 -14.12 -5.44
N LEU A 34 4.76 -14.63 -4.54
CA LEU A 34 4.23 -13.85 -3.41
C LEU A 34 5.34 -13.33 -2.50
N LEU A 35 6.34 -14.15 -2.20
CA LEU A 35 7.48 -13.74 -1.38
C LEU A 35 8.35 -12.69 -2.08
N LEU A 36 8.58 -12.80 -3.38
CA LEU A 36 9.33 -11.79 -4.16
C LEU A 36 8.56 -10.47 -4.24
N LEU A 37 7.25 -10.51 -4.46
CA LEU A 37 6.41 -9.32 -4.44
C LEU A 37 6.41 -8.64 -3.06
N SER A 38 6.40 -9.44 -1.96
CA SER A 38 6.53 -8.87 -0.62
C SER A 38 7.89 -8.23 -0.39
N ALA A 39 8.99 -8.76 -0.98
CA ALA A 39 10.30 -8.11 -0.93
C ALA A 39 10.27 -6.71 -1.56
N VAL A 40 9.61 -6.56 -2.71
CA VAL A 40 9.43 -5.26 -3.37
C VAL A 40 8.66 -4.30 -2.48
N TYR A 41 7.57 -4.77 -1.86
CA TYR A 41 6.77 -3.96 -0.94
C TYR A 41 7.57 -3.55 0.32
N VAL A 42 8.25 -4.50 0.96
CA VAL A 42 9.12 -4.25 2.12
C VAL A 42 10.21 -3.24 1.79
N ALA A 43 10.89 -3.40 0.64
CA ALA A 43 11.94 -2.48 0.20
C ALA A 43 11.42 -1.07 -0.06
N GLY A 44 10.26 -0.93 -0.71
CA GLY A 44 9.62 0.36 -0.96
C GLY A 44 9.19 1.06 0.34
N CYS A 45 8.59 0.32 1.27
CA CYS A 45 8.22 0.85 2.59
C CYS A 45 9.46 1.20 3.42
N ALA A 46 10.54 0.41 3.37
CA ALA A 46 11.80 0.72 4.04
C ALA A 46 12.43 2.00 3.47
N PHE A 47 12.46 2.16 2.15
CA PHE A 47 12.92 3.38 1.50
C PHE A 47 12.17 4.62 2.02
N ARG A 48 10.84 4.59 2.02
CA ARG A 48 10.01 5.70 2.50
C ARG A 48 10.03 5.88 4.02
N SER A 49 10.41 4.87 4.79
CA SER A 49 10.63 4.97 6.24
C SER A 49 11.93 5.66 6.59
N VAL A 50 12.97 5.47 5.77
CA VAL A 50 14.29 6.13 5.93
C VAL A 50 14.28 7.53 5.33
N LEU A 51 13.60 7.71 4.22
CA LEU A 51 13.45 8.98 3.50
C LEU A 51 11.96 9.38 3.47
N PRO A 52 11.37 9.73 4.63
CA PRO A 52 9.96 10.09 4.68
C PRO A 52 9.70 11.37 3.91
N MET A 53 8.59 11.37 3.19
CA MET A 53 8.12 12.51 2.43
C MET A 53 6.60 12.55 2.38
N ILE A 54 6.05 13.76 2.31
CA ILE A 54 4.63 14.04 2.13
C ILE A 54 4.47 14.63 0.73
N ASP A 55 3.67 13.97 -0.10
CA ASP A 55 3.56 14.29 -1.51
C ASP A 55 2.88 15.64 -1.76
N VAL A 56 1.90 15.99 -0.95
CA VAL A 56 1.23 17.29 -0.92
C VAL A 56 1.22 17.77 0.55
N PRO A 57 1.86 18.90 0.87
CA PRO A 57 2.40 19.98 0.05
C PRO A 57 3.88 19.82 -0.42
N ARG A 58 4.48 18.65 -0.44
CA ARG A 58 5.85 18.33 -0.88
C ARG A 58 6.92 18.58 0.18
N TYR A 59 6.71 18.01 1.34
CA TYR A 59 7.69 18.01 2.42
C TYR A 59 8.57 16.77 2.39
N CYS A 60 9.83 16.95 2.77
CA CYS A 60 10.76 15.86 3.02
C CYS A 60 11.56 16.11 4.31
N LEU A 61 12.09 15.05 4.90
CA LEU A 61 12.90 15.16 6.12
C LEU A 61 14.37 15.43 5.80
N HIS A 62 14.86 14.92 4.68
CA HIS A 62 16.27 14.96 4.27
C HIS A 62 16.44 15.63 2.90
N ASP A 63 17.43 16.53 2.79
CA ASP A 63 17.80 17.15 1.51
C ASP A 63 18.78 16.25 0.75
N THR A 64 18.23 15.26 0.04
CA THR A 64 19.02 14.36 -0.80
C THR A 64 18.43 14.25 -2.21
N PRO A 65 19.22 13.90 -3.25
CA PRO A 65 18.70 13.70 -4.59
C PRO A 65 17.55 12.68 -4.67
N VAL A 66 17.56 11.65 -3.79
CA VAL A 66 16.54 10.61 -3.72
C VAL A 66 15.32 10.99 -2.86
N SER A 67 15.36 12.14 -2.16
CA SER A 67 14.22 12.69 -1.41
C SER A 67 13.25 13.50 -2.30
N ARG A 68 13.46 13.50 -3.62
CA ARG A 68 12.54 14.16 -4.55
C ARG A 68 11.19 13.44 -4.52
N ILE A 69 10.11 14.22 -4.59
CA ILE A 69 8.74 13.67 -4.57
C ILE A 69 8.52 12.67 -5.71
N PHE A 70 9.07 12.94 -6.91
CA PHE A 70 9.03 12.01 -8.03
C PHE A 70 9.57 10.61 -7.66
N VAL A 71 10.74 10.56 -7.01
CA VAL A 71 11.35 9.28 -6.60
C VAL A 71 10.48 8.57 -5.56
N GLY A 72 10.05 9.30 -4.52
CA GLY A 72 9.23 8.74 -3.46
C GLY A 72 7.89 8.21 -3.95
N ARG A 73 7.21 8.95 -4.84
CA ARG A 73 5.94 8.49 -5.41
C ARG A 73 6.13 7.30 -6.35
N SER A 74 7.18 7.30 -7.18
CA SER A 74 7.50 6.15 -8.03
C SER A 74 7.76 4.89 -7.22
N VAL A 75 8.53 4.99 -6.14
CA VAL A 75 8.78 3.86 -5.23
C VAL A 75 7.49 3.39 -4.57
N ALA A 76 6.62 4.32 -4.12
CA ALA A 76 5.31 3.97 -3.55
C ALA A 76 4.44 3.24 -4.56
N THR A 77 4.29 3.76 -5.79
CA THR A 77 3.51 3.13 -6.86
C THR A 77 3.98 1.69 -7.14
N VAL A 78 5.29 1.47 -7.25
CA VAL A 78 5.83 0.12 -7.47
C VAL A 78 5.52 -0.81 -6.29
N ALA A 79 5.68 -0.33 -5.06
CA ALA A 79 5.38 -1.10 -3.86
C ALA A 79 3.87 -1.42 -3.76
N GLU A 80 3.01 -0.46 -3.95
CA GLU A 80 1.55 -0.59 -3.88
C GLU A 80 1.03 -1.55 -4.96
N LEU A 81 1.54 -1.46 -6.18
CA LEU A 81 1.21 -2.42 -7.25
C LEU A 81 1.71 -3.83 -6.91
N ALA A 82 2.91 -3.99 -6.35
CA ALA A 82 3.40 -5.29 -5.91
C ALA A 82 2.49 -5.92 -4.84
N PHE A 83 2.02 -5.12 -3.87
CA PHE A 83 1.07 -5.56 -2.85
C PHE A 83 -0.28 -6.01 -3.45
N VAL A 84 -0.80 -5.26 -4.41
CA VAL A 84 -2.07 -5.61 -5.08
C VAL A 84 -1.93 -6.86 -5.95
N VAL A 85 -0.79 -7.01 -6.64
CA VAL A 85 -0.51 -8.21 -7.43
C VAL A 85 -0.42 -9.46 -6.55
N GLN A 86 0.04 -9.36 -5.28
CA GLN A 86 -0.04 -10.49 -4.34
C GLN A 86 -1.50 -10.95 -4.13
N TRP A 87 -2.41 -10.04 -3.87
CA TRP A 87 -3.84 -10.35 -3.72
C TRP A 87 -4.44 -10.90 -5.00
N ALA A 88 -4.12 -10.29 -6.14
CA ALA A 88 -4.58 -10.76 -7.45
C ALA A 88 -4.06 -12.17 -7.76
N LEU A 89 -2.83 -12.49 -7.39
CA LEU A 89 -2.25 -13.82 -7.56
C LEU A 89 -3.00 -14.87 -6.74
N LEU A 90 -3.38 -14.57 -5.49
CA LEU A 90 -4.20 -15.46 -4.67
C LEU A 90 -5.60 -15.68 -5.27
N MET A 91 -6.22 -14.62 -5.81
CA MET A 91 -7.50 -14.75 -6.52
C MET A 91 -7.36 -15.58 -7.79
N TYR A 92 -6.28 -15.38 -8.54
CA TYR A 92 -5.97 -16.17 -9.74
C TYR A 92 -5.76 -17.65 -9.42
N GLU A 93 -4.99 -17.97 -8.38
CA GLU A 93 -4.83 -19.35 -7.90
C GLU A 93 -6.15 -20.00 -7.50
N ALA A 94 -7.09 -19.23 -6.99
CA ALA A 94 -8.44 -19.69 -6.65
C ALA A 94 -9.37 -19.84 -7.89
N GLY A 95 -8.84 -19.64 -9.11
CA GLY A 95 -9.61 -19.69 -10.37
C GLY A 95 -10.43 -18.45 -10.66
N ALA A 96 -10.29 -17.38 -9.88
CA ALA A 96 -11.09 -16.15 -10.01
C ALA A 96 -10.37 -15.08 -10.86
N ILE A 97 -10.04 -15.41 -12.11
CA ILE A 97 -9.24 -14.56 -13.01
C ILE A 97 -9.87 -13.17 -13.19
N ARG A 98 -11.21 -13.11 -13.35
CA ARG A 98 -11.91 -11.82 -13.51
C ARG A 98 -11.80 -10.97 -12.25
N ALA A 99 -11.93 -11.56 -11.06
CA ALA A 99 -11.78 -10.85 -9.79
C ALA A 99 -10.35 -10.30 -9.63
N ALA A 100 -9.34 -11.10 -9.97
CA ALA A 100 -7.95 -10.67 -9.97
C ALA A 100 -7.73 -9.45 -10.89
N GLY A 101 -8.23 -9.52 -12.13
CA GLY A 101 -8.14 -8.42 -13.08
C GLY A 101 -8.89 -7.16 -12.62
N THR A 102 -10.09 -7.31 -12.04
CA THR A 102 -10.88 -6.20 -11.50
C THR A 102 -10.12 -5.50 -10.36
N LEU A 103 -9.54 -6.26 -9.43
CA LEU A 103 -8.78 -5.69 -8.31
C LEU A 103 -7.59 -4.86 -8.82
N VAL A 104 -6.81 -5.40 -9.76
CA VAL A 104 -5.68 -4.69 -10.35
C VAL A 104 -6.14 -3.43 -11.08
N ALA A 105 -7.25 -3.49 -11.82
CA ALA A 105 -7.80 -2.33 -12.53
C ALA A 105 -8.23 -1.20 -11.57
N ILE A 106 -8.91 -1.53 -10.46
CA ILE A 106 -9.32 -0.55 -9.44
C ILE A 106 -8.09 0.19 -8.92
N ILE A 107 -7.02 -0.54 -8.56
CA ILE A 107 -5.84 0.08 -8.00
C ILE A 107 -4.99 0.80 -9.06
N ALA A 108 -4.94 0.32 -10.29
CA ALA A 108 -4.30 1.08 -11.37
C ALA A 108 -4.93 2.46 -11.55
N VAL A 109 -6.27 2.56 -11.46
CA VAL A 109 -6.97 3.86 -11.47
C VAL A 109 -6.62 4.68 -10.21
N ALA A 110 -6.56 4.05 -9.03
CA ALA A 110 -6.15 4.72 -7.80
C ALA A 110 -4.73 5.32 -7.92
N GLU A 111 -3.77 4.59 -8.51
CA GLU A 111 -2.41 5.09 -8.76
C GLU A 111 -2.39 6.27 -9.73
N ILE A 112 -3.21 6.25 -10.78
CA ILE A 112 -3.35 7.41 -11.69
C ILE A 112 -3.88 8.62 -10.91
N LEU A 113 -4.89 8.45 -10.07
CA LEU A 113 -5.42 9.54 -9.23
C LEU A 113 -4.36 10.05 -8.25
N SER A 114 -3.58 9.16 -7.66
CA SER A 114 -2.47 9.53 -6.78
C SER A 114 -1.43 10.40 -7.51
N TRP A 115 -1.03 10.02 -8.71
CA TRP A 115 -0.14 10.84 -9.53
C TRP A 115 -0.77 12.18 -9.92
N LEU A 116 -2.06 12.23 -10.24
CA LEU A 116 -2.78 13.48 -10.49
C LEU A 116 -2.78 14.38 -9.25
N ALA A 117 -3.00 13.83 -8.05
CA ALA A 117 -2.92 14.57 -6.80
C ALA A 117 -1.54 15.21 -6.61
N VAL A 118 -0.49 14.42 -6.79
CA VAL A 118 0.90 14.86 -6.63
C VAL A 118 1.28 15.93 -7.67
N LEU A 119 0.89 15.73 -8.93
CA LEU A 119 1.21 16.67 -10.01
C LEU A 119 0.45 17.98 -9.88
N THR A 120 -0.85 17.92 -9.61
CA THR A 120 -1.70 19.12 -9.53
C THR A 120 -1.72 19.78 -8.16
N ARG A 121 -1.20 19.12 -7.12
CA ARG A 121 -1.33 19.49 -5.70
C ARG A 121 -2.79 19.58 -5.24
N ASN A 122 -3.66 18.72 -5.78
CA ASN A 122 -5.07 18.70 -5.49
C ASN A 122 -5.43 17.49 -4.61
N ASP A 123 -5.68 17.74 -3.34
CA ASP A 123 -6.01 16.72 -2.34
C ASP A 123 -7.33 15.97 -2.63
N LEU A 124 -8.20 16.49 -3.51
CA LEU A 124 -9.41 15.76 -3.93
C LEU A 124 -9.05 14.45 -4.65
N PHE A 125 -7.98 14.44 -5.45
CA PHE A 125 -7.52 13.21 -6.09
C PHE A 125 -6.97 12.20 -5.08
N HIS A 126 -6.29 12.64 -4.00
CA HIS A 126 -5.91 11.78 -2.90
C HIS A 126 -7.13 11.22 -2.15
N ALA A 127 -8.17 12.01 -1.94
CA ALA A 127 -9.41 11.51 -1.35
C ALA A 127 -10.05 10.42 -2.23
N ALA A 128 -10.10 10.64 -3.55
CA ALA A 128 -10.63 9.67 -4.51
C ALA A 128 -9.77 8.40 -4.62
N GLU A 129 -8.44 8.53 -4.65
CA GLU A 129 -7.49 7.41 -4.57
C GLU A 129 -7.80 6.53 -3.36
N ASN A 130 -7.85 7.13 -2.17
CA ASN A 130 -8.10 6.41 -0.92
C ASN A 130 -9.50 5.78 -0.86
N ALA A 131 -10.49 6.40 -1.49
CA ALA A 131 -11.82 5.78 -1.65
C ALA A 131 -11.76 4.53 -2.54
N LEU A 132 -10.96 4.52 -3.61
CA LEU A 132 -10.75 3.34 -4.45
C LEU A 132 -10.01 2.23 -3.68
N TRP A 133 -9.06 2.56 -2.83
CA TRP A 133 -8.42 1.59 -1.93
C TRP A 133 -9.42 0.95 -0.96
N MET A 134 -10.40 1.72 -0.44
CA MET A 134 -11.50 1.17 0.37
C MET A 134 -12.36 0.20 -0.44
N VAL A 135 -12.72 0.56 -1.69
CA VAL A 135 -13.48 -0.29 -2.61
C VAL A 135 -12.72 -1.59 -2.89
N ALA A 136 -11.41 -1.50 -3.14
CA ALA A 136 -10.55 -2.66 -3.36
C ALA A 136 -10.48 -3.59 -2.14
N ALA A 137 -10.37 -3.02 -0.93
CA ALA A 137 -10.37 -3.79 0.32
C ALA A 137 -11.72 -4.48 0.55
N ALA A 138 -12.84 -3.78 0.32
CA ALA A 138 -14.19 -4.36 0.41
C ALA A 138 -14.38 -5.48 -0.62
N PHE A 139 -13.92 -5.29 -1.85
CA PHE A 139 -13.96 -6.29 -2.90
C PHE A 139 -13.14 -7.55 -2.53
N ALA A 140 -11.91 -7.37 -2.02
CA ALA A 140 -11.08 -8.48 -1.56
C ALA A 140 -11.73 -9.23 -0.38
N ALA A 141 -12.32 -8.51 0.59
CA ALA A 141 -13.04 -9.10 1.71
C ALA A 141 -14.26 -9.91 1.25
N ALA A 142 -15.06 -9.39 0.31
CA ALA A 142 -16.20 -10.10 -0.27
C ALA A 142 -15.76 -11.37 -1.03
N PHE A 143 -14.65 -11.28 -1.77
CA PHE A 143 -14.05 -12.45 -2.42
C PHE A 143 -13.66 -13.52 -1.37
N LEU A 144 -12.94 -13.14 -0.32
CA LEU A 144 -12.55 -14.06 0.75
C LEU A 144 -13.78 -14.69 1.44
N ALA A 145 -14.82 -13.91 1.73
CA ALA A 145 -16.07 -14.41 2.29
C ALA A 145 -16.72 -15.47 1.39
N SER A 146 -16.66 -15.30 0.07
CA SER A 146 -17.17 -16.28 -0.90
C SER A 146 -16.40 -17.61 -0.88
N ARG A 147 -15.20 -17.64 -0.30
CA ARG A 147 -14.36 -18.84 -0.18
C ARG A 147 -14.52 -19.58 1.16
N TRP A 148 -15.28 -19.03 2.08
CA TRP A 148 -15.43 -19.55 3.44
C TRP A 148 -15.76 -21.05 3.52
N SER A 149 -16.77 -21.48 2.77
CA SER A 149 -17.27 -22.87 2.80
C SER A 149 -16.32 -23.90 2.16
N TYR A 150 -15.35 -23.43 1.38
CA TYR A 150 -14.36 -24.29 0.73
C TYR A 150 -13.09 -24.50 1.56
N GLN A 151 -12.97 -23.84 2.71
CA GLN A 151 -11.79 -23.86 3.54
C GLN A 151 -11.99 -24.68 4.82
N GLY A 152 -10.95 -25.40 5.24
CA GLY A 152 -10.89 -26.02 6.56
C GLY A 152 -10.74 -24.96 7.67
N ALA A 153 -10.77 -25.41 8.93
CA ALA A 153 -10.78 -24.53 10.11
C ALA A 153 -9.69 -23.45 10.10
N LEU A 154 -8.45 -23.82 9.77
CA LEU A 154 -7.34 -22.85 9.68
C LEU A 154 -7.56 -21.79 8.58
N GLY A 155 -8.01 -22.22 7.40
CA GLY A 155 -8.31 -21.31 6.30
C GLY A 155 -9.46 -20.35 6.64
N GLN A 156 -10.48 -20.82 7.33
CA GLN A 156 -11.58 -19.98 7.83
C GLN A 156 -11.10 -18.94 8.84
N GLN A 157 -10.20 -19.31 9.76
CA GLN A 157 -9.60 -18.35 10.70
C GLN A 157 -8.79 -17.27 9.97
N VAL A 158 -8.00 -17.64 8.97
CA VAL A 158 -7.24 -16.69 8.13
C VAL A 158 -8.19 -15.75 7.38
N ILE A 159 -9.26 -16.28 6.78
CA ILE A 159 -10.28 -15.46 6.10
C ILE A 159 -10.93 -14.47 7.08
N LEU A 160 -11.32 -14.93 8.26
CA LEU A 160 -11.94 -14.08 9.28
C LEU A 160 -11.00 -12.96 9.72
N ALA A 161 -9.74 -13.28 9.97
CA ALA A 161 -8.73 -12.30 10.32
C ALA A 161 -8.52 -11.26 9.19
N ALA A 162 -8.45 -11.72 7.94
CA ALA A 162 -8.28 -10.84 6.78
C ALA A 162 -9.49 -9.90 6.57
N ILE A 163 -10.72 -10.42 6.73
CA ILE A 163 -11.95 -9.62 6.68
C ILE A 163 -11.97 -8.60 7.82
N GLY A 164 -11.60 -9.01 9.04
CA GLY A 164 -11.47 -8.11 10.18
C GLY A 164 -10.46 -6.97 9.93
N CYS A 165 -9.27 -7.29 9.40
CA CYS A 165 -8.28 -6.29 9.00
C CYS A 165 -8.81 -5.34 7.93
N ALA A 166 -9.52 -5.87 6.92
CA ALA A 166 -10.14 -5.04 5.87
C ALA A 166 -11.21 -4.09 6.46
N ALA A 167 -12.04 -4.57 7.39
CA ALA A 167 -13.06 -3.75 8.04
C ALA A 167 -12.43 -2.61 8.87
N VAL A 168 -11.38 -2.89 9.64
CA VAL A 168 -10.61 -1.89 10.39
C VAL A 168 -9.97 -0.88 9.43
N TYR A 169 -9.35 -1.35 8.35
CA TYR A 169 -8.76 -0.49 7.32
C TYR A 169 -9.81 0.43 6.68
N ILE A 170 -10.94 -0.10 6.22
CA ILE A 170 -12.03 0.68 5.63
C ILE A 170 -12.56 1.70 6.63
N GLY A 171 -12.77 1.31 7.89
CA GLY A 171 -13.22 2.22 8.94
C GLY A 171 -12.22 3.36 9.19
N PHE A 172 -10.92 3.06 9.24
CA PHE A 172 -9.86 4.05 9.40
C PHE A 172 -9.80 5.02 8.20
N MET A 173 -9.86 4.49 6.98
CA MET A 173 -9.86 5.31 5.77
C MET A 173 -11.08 6.23 5.69
N ALA A 174 -12.28 5.69 5.98
CA ALA A 174 -13.53 6.45 5.96
C ALA A 174 -13.63 7.50 7.06
N ALA A 175 -13.15 7.19 8.27
CA ALA A 175 -13.27 8.09 9.42
C ALA A 175 -12.13 9.11 9.52
N TYR A 176 -10.95 8.79 9.02
CA TYR A 176 -9.76 9.61 9.21
C TYR A 176 -9.12 10.09 7.89
N VAL A 177 -8.69 9.17 7.02
CA VAL A 177 -7.83 9.54 5.89
C VAL A 177 -8.58 10.32 4.81
N VAL A 178 -9.70 9.80 4.32
CA VAL A 178 -10.53 10.49 3.30
C VAL A 178 -11.02 11.85 3.81
N PRO A 179 -11.60 11.97 5.03
CA PRO A 179 -11.96 13.27 5.57
C PRO A 179 -10.79 14.22 5.77
N MET A 180 -9.60 13.73 6.08
CA MET A 180 -8.39 14.54 6.19
C MET A 180 -8.06 15.23 4.86
N TYR A 181 -8.04 14.48 3.75
CA TYR A 181 -7.80 15.03 2.43
C TYR A 181 -8.92 15.97 1.96
N LEU A 182 -10.19 15.64 2.25
CA LEU A 182 -11.33 16.52 1.94
C LEU A 182 -11.26 17.84 2.71
N ARG A 183 -10.75 17.84 3.95
CA ARG A 183 -10.55 19.10 4.72
C ARG A 183 -9.37 19.92 4.20
N ARG A 184 -8.36 19.30 3.59
CA ARG A 184 -7.23 19.99 2.96
C ARG A 184 -7.63 20.57 1.59
N TRP A 185 -8.58 19.94 0.91
CA TRP A 185 -9.05 20.40 -0.38
C TRP A 185 -9.81 21.71 -0.27
N THR A 186 -9.48 22.69 -1.13
CA THR A 186 -10.15 24.00 -1.20
C THR A 186 -10.82 24.14 -2.57
N PRO A 187 -12.16 24.25 -2.64
CA PRO A 187 -12.84 24.52 -3.91
C PRO A 187 -12.30 25.81 -4.56
N GLY A 188 -11.93 25.73 -5.84
CA GLY A 188 -11.35 26.88 -6.56
C GLY A 188 -9.93 27.25 -6.15
N GLY A 189 -9.23 26.37 -5.42
CA GLY A 189 -7.83 26.55 -5.04
C GLY A 189 -6.90 26.70 -6.25
N ALA A 190 -5.74 27.35 -6.04
CA ALA A 190 -4.71 27.48 -7.07
C ALA A 190 -3.97 26.15 -7.27
N TYR A 191 -4.54 25.29 -8.11
CA TYR A 191 -3.95 24.01 -8.48
C TYR A 191 -2.96 24.20 -9.62
N LEU A 192 -1.91 23.36 -9.64
CA LEU A 192 -0.92 23.41 -10.71
C LEU A 192 -1.46 22.80 -12.01
N SER A 193 -1.04 23.35 -13.13
CA SER A 193 -1.18 22.65 -14.41
C SER A 193 -0.28 21.40 -14.42
N PHE A 194 -0.63 20.42 -15.24
CA PHE A 194 0.15 19.16 -15.36
C PHE A 194 1.62 19.43 -15.68
N GLY A 195 1.91 20.34 -16.61
CA GLY A 195 3.28 20.67 -17.02
C GLY A 195 4.09 21.37 -15.92
N GLU A 196 3.48 22.23 -15.12
CA GLU A 196 4.11 22.86 -13.95
C GLU A 196 4.35 21.83 -12.86
N GLY A 197 3.34 20.98 -12.60
CA GLY A 197 3.45 19.90 -11.65
C GLY A 197 4.59 18.95 -11.97
N LEU A 198 4.72 18.53 -13.23
CA LEU A 198 5.80 17.65 -13.69
C LEU A 198 7.18 18.26 -13.49
N ARG A 199 7.35 19.54 -13.79
CA ARG A 199 8.60 20.26 -13.51
C ARG A 199 8.92 20.29 -12.03
N GLN A 200 7.94 20.65 -11.21
CA GLN A 200 8.13 20.82 -9.77
C GLN A 200 8.36 19.51 -9.01
N VAL A 201 7.82 18.35 -9.43
CA VAL A 201 8.07 17.07 -8.73
C VAL A 201 9.49 16.56 -8.95
N LEU A 202 10.16 17.03 -10.01
CA LEU A 202 11.56 16.74 -10.30
C LEU A 202 12.51 17.65 -9.53
N ASP A 203 12.02 18.78 -9.02
CA ASP A 203 12.78 19.69 -8.17
C ASP A 203 12.91 19.15 -6.75
N ARG A 204 13.66 19.90 -5.91
CA ARG A 204 13.80 19.57 -4.49
C ARG A 204 12.48 19.77 -3.75
N CYS A 205 12.20 18.89 -2.81
CA CYS A 205 11.13 19.08 -1.83
C CYS A 205 11.51 20.14 -0.80
N THR A 206 10.52 20.70 -0.10
CA THR A 206 10.77 21.59 1.04
C THR A 206 11.19 20.73 2.25
N VAL A 207 12.37 21.01 2.79
CA VAL A 207 12.87 20.30 3.97
C VAL A 207 12.16 20.79 5.22
N GLU A 208 11.34 19.93 5.83
CA GLU A 208 10.61 20.22 7.06
C GLU A 208 10.96 19.20 8.14
N ARG A 209 11.40 19.69 9.30
CA ARG A 209 11.78 18.85 10.45
C ARG A 209 10.88 19.04 11.66
N GLY A 210 9.99 20.04 11.62
CA GLY A 210 9.06 20.35 12.68
C GLY A 210 7.92 19.32 12.78
N TRP A 211 7.67 18.76 13.98
CA TRP A 211 6.60 17.79 14.21
C TRP A 211 5.21 18.29 13.77
N THR A 212 4.96 19.58 13.83
CA THR A 212 3.71 20.20 13.41
C THR A 212 3.32 19.89 11.97
N HIS A 213 4.30 19.73 11.07
CA HIS A 213 4.09 19.41 9.65
C HIS A 213 3.81 17.92 9.42
N TRP A 214 4.32 17.07 10.31
CA TRP A 214 4.25 15.60 10.16
C TRP A 214 3.12 14.94 10.94
N ARG A 215 2.60 15.60 12.00
CA ARG A 215 1.68 14.98 12.97
C ARG A 215 0.40 14.41 12.36
N GLN A 216 -0.13 15.05 11.31
CA GLN A 216 -1.37 14.59 10.66
C GLN A 216 -1.12 13.34 9.80
N ASP A 217 0.05 13.28 9.18
CA ASP A 217 0.40 12.19 8.28
C ASP A 217 1.00 11.00 9.04
N ALA A 218 1.58 11.22 10.22
CA ALA A 218 2.13 10.17 11.06
C ALA A 218 1.11 9.09 11.44
N ALA A 219 -0.17 9.46 11.57
CA ALA A 219 -1.24 8.52 11.93
C ALA A 219 -1.51 7.47 10.84
N TRP A 220 -1.38 7.83 9.56
CA TRP A 220 -1.54 6.87 8.47
C TRP A 220 -0.21 6.26 8.01
N LEU A 221 0.90 6.99 8.08
CA LEU A 221 2.23 6.47 7.77
C LEU A 221 2.61 5.27 8.65
N THR A 222 2.25 5.31 9.94
CA THR A 222 2.59 4.25 10.88
C THR A 222 1.97 2.90 10.48
N PRO A 223 0.63 2.73 10.32
CA PRO A 223 0.06 1.47 9.88
C PRO A 223 0.48 1.08 8.45
N TYR A 224 0.69 2.04 7.56
CA TYR A 224 1.16 1.78 6.21
C TYR A 224 2.55 1.13 6.20
N PHE A 225 3.49 1.62 7.03
CA PHE A 225 4.86 1.07 7.12
C PHE A 225 5.02 -0.07 8.13
N THR A 226 3.96 -0.53 8.76
CA THR A 226 3.99 -1.67 9.69
C THR A 226 2.94 -2.72 9.31
N VAL A 227 1.68 -2.50 9.61
CA VAL A 227 0.61 -3.51 9.44
C VAL A 227 0.47 -3.96 7.99
N ALA A 228 0.50 -3.04 7.02
CA ALA A 228 0.38 -3.41 5.61
C ALA A 228 1.59 -4.24 5.14
N VAL A 229 2.81 -3.94 5.65
CA VAL A 229 4.01 -4.74 5.36
C VAL A 229 3.88 -6.15 5.95
N TRP A 230 3.40 -6.28 7.19
CA TRP A 230 3.18 -7.59 7.80
C TRP A 230 2.13 -8.42 7.07
N ILE A 231 1.04 -7.78 6.61
CA ILE A 231 0.05 -8.44 5.75
C ILE A 231 0.72 -8.93 4.45
N SER A 232 1.53 -8.10 3.79
CA SER A 232 2.24 -8.47 2.56
C SER A 232 3.15 -9.70 2.76
N ILE A 233 3.89 -9.76 3.87
CA ILE A 233 4.72 -10.92 4.21
C ILE A 233 3.83 -12.15 4.50
N ALA A 234 2.76 -11.99 5.27
CA ALA A 234 1.85 -13.08 5.64
C ALA A 234 1.17 -13.72 4.43
N LEU A 235 0.91 -12.95 3.34
CA LEU A 235 0.29 -13.48 2.12
C LEU A 235 1.10 -14.63 1.48
N ALA A 236 2.42 -14.67 1.66
CA ALA A 236 3.25 -15.78 1.20
C ALA A 236 2.99 -17.10 1.96
N HIS A 237 2.37 -17.03 3.15
CA HIS A 237 2.08 -18.18 4.02
C HIS A 237 0.60 -18.59 4.03
N VAL A 238 -0.27 -17.84 3.36
CA VAL A 238 -1.72 -18.14 3.31
C VAL A 238 -1.94 -19.51 2.62
N PRO A 239 -2.78 -20.41 3.15
CA PRO A 239 -3.13 -21.65 2.48
C PRO A 239 -3.78 -21.39 1.12
N SER A 240 -3.71 -22.38 0.21
CA SER A 240 -4.35 -22.25 -1.11
C SER A 240 -5.85 -22.01 -0.97
N LEU A 241 -6.37 -21.00 -1.68
CA LEU A 241 -7.78 -20.66 -1.73
C LEU A 241 -8.54 -21.43 -2.82
N ARG A 242 -7.93 -22.45 -3.44
CA ARG A 242 -8.58 -23.31 -4.43
C ARG A 242 -9.74 -24.09 -3.79
N ASN A 243 -10.81 -24.30 -4.56
CA ASN A 243 -11.83 -25.25 -4.22
C ASN A 243 -11.22 -26.66 -4.21
N LYS A 244 -11.36 -27.38 -3.12
CA LYS A 244 -11.02 -28.82 -3.07
C LYS A 244 -12.09 -29.61 -3.78
#